data_92e75a6c26416b9600449be0a5b3a696
#
_entry.id   92e75a6c26416b9600449be0a5b3a696
#
_cell.length_a   1.000
_cell.length_b   1.000
_cell.length_c   1.000
_cell.angle_alpha   90.00
_cell.angle_beta   90.00
_cell.angle_gamma   90.00
#
_symmetry.space_group_name_H-M   'P 1'
#
loop_
_entity.id
_entity.type
_entity.pdbx_description
1 polymer ?
#
loop_
_entity_poly.entity_id
_entity_poly.type
_entity_poly.pdbx_seq_one_letter_code
_entity_poly.pdbx_strand_id
1 'polypeptide(L)'
;MESLDVNIKNWKSLIKPSKLDVNLSDDKTHAKIIAEPLEKGYGLTLGNSLRRILLSSIRGAAVTSIQIDGVLHEFTSIKGVREDVTDIVLNVKSLALKSSFEGTKKLVLDAKGPGEIKASDIIPVTDIEILNPDLVICNLDEKTNFHMEMNVGTGKGYVPAIMNKPEEPPLGLIAIDSLYSPVKKVSYSISTAREGKALDYDKLIME
;
A
#
# COMPACT_ATOMS: atom_id res chain seq x y z
N MET A 1 41.87 19.30 -12.11
CA MET A 1 40.69 20.20 -11.97
C MET A 1 39.81 20.32 -13.22
N GLU A 2 40.31 20.05 -14.42
CA GLU A 2 39.53 20.12 -15.67
C GLU A 2 38.47 19.03 -15.87
N SER A 3 38.68 17.83 -15.32
CA SER A 3 37.72 16.72 -15.48
C SER A 3 36.38 16.92 -14.74
N LEU A 4 36.38 17.64 -13.62
CA LEU A 4 35.18 17.98 -12.87
C LEU A 4 34.28 18.98 -13.63
N ASP A 5 34.90 19.87 -14.39
CA ASP A 5 34.20 20.92 -15.13
C ASP A 5 33.44 20.37 -16.35
N VAL A 6 34.00 19.32 -16.99
CA VAL A 6 33.33 18.61 -18.11
C VAL A 6 32.08 17.88 -17.65
N ASN A 7 32.14 17.21 -16.49
CA ASN A 7 30.98 16.47 -15.93
C ASN A 7 29.86 17.43 -15.51
N ILE A 8 30.21 18.59 -14.96
CA ILE A 8 29.21 19.62 -14.60
C ILE A 8 28.56 20.22 -15.85
N LYS A 9 29.33 20.46 -16.92
CA LYS A 9 28.80 20.94 -18.21
C LYS A 9 27.86 19.90 -18.83
N ASN A 10 28.22 18.63 -18.81
CA ASN A 10 27.41 17.55 -19.37
C ASN A 10 26.05 17.44 -18.67
N TRP A 11 26.03 17.49 -17.33
CA TRP A 11 24.79 17.48 -16.55
C TRP A 11 23.89 18.69 -16.84
N LYS A 12 24.48 19.88 -17.02
CA LYS A 12 23.74 21.11 -17.30
C LYS A 12 23.16 21.15 -18.73
N SER A 13 23.78 20.42 -19.67
CA SER A 13 23.33 20.35 -21.07
C SER A 13 22.22 19.34 -21.31
N LEU A 14 21.94 18.44 -20.35
CA LEU A 14 20.86 17.48 -20.47
C LEU A 14 19.50 18.19 -20.53
N ILE A 15 18.66 17.79 -21.46
CA ILE A 15 17.28 18.26 -21.54
C ILE A 15 16.51 17.71 -20.35
N LYS A 16 15.84 18.63 -19.67
CA LYS A 16 14.94 18.31 -18.55
C LYS A 16 13.50 18.51 -19.00
N PRO A 17 12.58 17.66 -18.53
CA PRO A 17 11.17 17.84 -18.87
C PRO A 17 10.71 19.22 -18.40
N SER A 18 10.21 20.01 -19.34
CA SER A 18 9.71 21.36 -19.08
C SER A 18 8.39 21.34 -18.31
N LYS A 19 7.63 20.25 -18.45
CA LYS A 19 6.33 20.06 -17.82
C LYS A 19 6.12 18.59 -17.45
N LEU A 20 5.50 18.39 -16.31
CA LEU A 20 4.95 17.10 -15.88
C LEU A 20 3.44 17.22 -15.94
N ASP A 21 2.82 16.44 -16.82
CA ASP A 21 1.37 16.35 -16.86
C ASP A 21 0.93 15.21 -15.95
N VAL A 22 0.13 15.55 -14.93
CA VAL A 22 -0.39 14.60 -13.95
C VAL A 22 -1.90 14.57 -14.06
N ASN A 23 -2.43 13.45 -14.51
CA ASN A 23 -3.86 13.19 -14.59
C ASN A 23 -4.23 12.22 -13.48
N LEU A 24 -5.05 12.67 -12.53
CA LEU A 24 -5.58 11.87 -11.43
C LEU A 24 -7.01 11.46 -11.76
N SER A 25 -7.39 10.24 -11.34
CA SER A 25 -8.79 9.81 -11.31
C SER A 25 -9.59 10.57 -10.24
N ASP A 26 -10.90 10.60 -10.36
CA ASP A 26 -11.79 11.31 -9.42
C ASP A 26 -11.67 10.76 -7.99
N ASP A 27 -11.49 9.47 -7.84
CA ASP A 27 -11.29 8.76 -6.58
C ASP A 27 -9.83 8.83 -6.06
N LYS A 28 -8.92 9.46 -6.82
CA LYS A 28 -7.49 9.61 -6.51
C LYS A 28 -6.73 8.28 -6.29
N THR A 29 -7.28 7.17 -6.77
CA THR A 29 -6.64 5.85 -6.65
C THR A 29 -5.77 5.51 -7.86
N HIS A 30 -5.91 6.24 -8.97
CA HIS A 30 -5.15 6.05 -10.20
C HIS A 30 -4.56 7.37 -10.69
N ALA A 31 -3.30 7.32 -11.12
CA ALA A 31 -2.59 8.48 -11.66
C ALA A 31 -1.87 8.11 -12.96
N LYS A 32 -1.99 8.97 -13.96
CA LYS A 32 -1.21 8.93 -15.20
C LYS A 32 -0.29 10.13 -15.24
N ILE A 33 1.02 9.86 -15.27
CA ILE A 33 2.08 10.87 -15.26
C ILE A 33 2.79 10.84 -16.60
N ILE A 34 2.92 11.99 -17.25
CA ILE A 34 3.62 12.13 -18.51
C ILE A 34 4.79 13.09 -18.31
N ALA A 35 5.98 12.62 -18.66
CA ALA A 35 7.21 13.40 -18.62
C ALA A 35 7.81 13.49 -20.03
N GLU A 36 7.89 14.69 -20.58
CA GLU A 36 8.48 14.98 -21.89
C GLU A 36 8.99 16.43 -21.97
N PRO A 37 10.02 16.72 -22.76
CA PRO A 37 10.93 15.79 -23.42
C PRO A 37 12.00 15.24 -22.45
N LEU A 38 12.49 14.04 -22.71
CA LEU A 38 13.62 13.42 -22.04
C LEU A 38 14.70 13.07 -23.05
N GLU A 39 15.98 13.07 -22.65
CA GLU A 39 17.04 12.55 -23.50
C GLU A 39 16.77 11.11 -23.91
N LYS A 40 17.22 10.75 -25.13
CA LYS A 40 17.08 9.39 -25.68
C LYS A 40 17.65 8.33 -24.75
N GLY A 41 16.82 7.34 -24.41
CA GLY A 41 17.15 6.25 -23.47
C GLY A 41 16.87 6.60 -21.99
N TYR A 42 16.67 7.85 -21.63
CA TYR A 42 16.34 8.24 -20.25
C TYR A 42 14.94 7.81 -19.84
N GLY A 43 14.00 7.76 -20.78
CA GLY A 43 12.65 7.26 -20.53
C GLY A 43 12.67 5.85 -19.93
N LEU A 44 13.50 4.95 -20.49
CA LEU A 44 13.64 3.58 -19.98
C LEU A 44 14.30 3.54 -18.61
N THR A 45 15.38 4.27 -18.43
CA THR A 45 16.13 4.31 -17.16
C THR A 45 15.26 4.87 -16.03
N LEU A 46 14.61 6.00 -16.25
CA LEU A 46 13.75 6.62 -15.25
C LEU A 46 12.49 5.78 -14.99
N GLY A 47 11.84 5.27 -16.04
CA GLY A 47 10.63 4.45 -15.90
C GLY A 47 10.88 3.20 -15.06
N ASN A 48 11.97 2.47 -15.33
CA ASN A 48 12.34 1.29 -14.56
C ASN A 48 12.73 1.64 -13.12
N SER A 49 13.54 2.68 -12.92
CA SER A 49 13.99 3.10 -11.59
C SER A 49 12.81 3.57 -10.74
N LEU A 50 11.95 4.42 -11.27
CA LEU A 50 10.76 4.92 -10.57
C LEU A 50 9.77 3.80 -10.26
N ARG A 51 9.52 2.88 -11.20
CA ARG A 51 8.67 1.71 -10.95
C ARG A 51 9.18 0.90 -9.76
N ARG A 52 10.48 0.64 -9.69
CA ARG A 52 11.08 -0.12 -8.58
C ARG A 52 10.93 0.62 -7.24
N ILE A 53 11.20 1.92 -7.22
CA ILE A 53 11.07 2.75 -6.02
C ILE A 53 9.62 2.79 -5.54
N LEU A 54 8.67 3.00 -6.44
CA LEU A 54 7.24 3.08 -6.12
C LEU A 54 6.71 1.77 -5.52
N LEU A 55 7.14 0.62 -6.04
CA LEU A 55 6.67 -0.67 -5.56
C LEU A 55 7.35 -1.16 -4.27
N SER A 56 8.60 -0.74 -4.00
CA SER A 56 9.40 -1.33 -2.91
C SER A 56 9.81 -0.39 -1.80
N SER A 57 9.82 0.93 -2.04
CA SER A 57 10.51 1.85 -1.14
C SER A 57 9.59 2.84 -0.41
N ILE A 58 8.33 2.92 -0.80
CA ILE A 58 7.35 3.79 -0.15
C ILE A 58 6.92 3.15 1.16
N ARG A 59 6.91 3.94 2.23
CA ARG A 59 6.40 3.52 3.54
C ARG A 59 4.89 3.54 3.57
N GLY A 60 4.30 2.59 4.27
CA GLY A 60 2.88 2.53 4.55
C GLY A 60 2.61 1.86 5.89
N ALA A 61 1.33 1.68 6.19
CA ALA A 61 0.85 0.96 7.36
C ALA A 61 0.08 -0.29 6.93
N ALA A 62 0.22 -1.37 7.69
CA ALA A 62 -0.51 -2.61 7.47
C ALA A 62 -0.75 -3.33 8.79
N VAL A 63 -1.77 -4.19 8.81
CA VAL A 63 -2.00 -5.09 9.94
C VAL A 63 -0.91 -6.18 9.93
N THR A 64 -0.30 -6.41 11.09
CA THR A 64 0.78 -7.39 11.27
C THR A 64 0.30 -8.66 11.95
N SER A 65 -0.71 -8.55 12.81
CA SER A 65 -1.34 -9.69 13.48
C SER A 65 -2.74 -9.32 13.93
N ILE A 66 -3.56 -10.35 14.09
CA ILE A 66 -4.90 -10.25 14.69
C ILE A 66 -5.04 -11.23 15.84
N GLN A 67 -5.98 -10.93 16.72
CA GLN A 67 -6.43 -11.83 17.77
C GLN A 67 -7.95 -11.70 17.85
N ILE A 68 -8.66 -12.83 17.76
CA ILE A 68 -10.13 -12.89 17.80
C ILE A 68 -10.52 -13.74 19.00
N ASP A 69 -11.50 -13.28 19.76
CA ASP A 69 -11.99 -14.01 20.94
C ASP A 69 -12.49 -15.39 20.56
N GLY A 70 -12.01 -16.40 21.27
CA GLY A 70 -12.37 -17.81 21.06
C GLY A 70 -11.69 -18.49 19.88
N VAL A 71 -10.77 -17.82 19.18
CA VAL A 71 -10.00 -18.37 18.05
C VAL A 71 -8.56 -18.63 18.47
N LEU A 72 -8.07 -19.82 18.15
CA LEU A 72 -6.70 -20.23 18.47
C LEU A 72 -5.77 -20.28 17.25
N HIS A 73 -6.33 -20.45 16.07
CA HIS A 73 -5.58 -20.54 14.81
C HIS A 73 -6.46 -20.15 13.61
N GLU A 74 -5.83 -19.83 12.49
CA GLU A 74 -6.46 -19.31 11.27
C GLU A 74 -7.43 -20.29 10.57
N PHE A 75 -7.32 -21.58 10.81
CA PHE A 75 -8.17 -22.62 10.20
C PHE A 75 -9.42 -22.94 11.03
N THR A 76 -9.94 -21.97 11.74
CA THR A 76 -11.12 -22.12 12.60
C THR A 76 -12.30 -21.36 12.00
N SER A 77 -13.52 -21.91 12.17
CA SER A 77 -14.75 -21.17 11.94
C SER A 77 -15.30 -20.63 13.27
N ILE A 78 -15.91 -19.46 13.22
CA ILE A 78 -16.48 -18.79 14.39
C ILE A 78 -17.99 -19.00 14.37
N LYS A 79 -18.55 -19.49 15.47
CA LYS A 79 -19.99 -19.69 15.56
C LYS A 79 -20.73 -18.37 15.43
N GLY A 80 -21.66 -18.30 14.47
CA GLY A 80 -22.46 -17.10 14.19
C GLY A 80 -21.71 -16.03 13.36
N VAL A 81 -20.58 -16.38 12.78
CA VAL A 81 -19.89 -15.60 11.74
C VAL A 81 -19.95 -16.42 10.46
N ARG A 82 -20.27 -15.77 9.37
CA ARG A 82 -20.46 -16.41 8.08
C ARG A 82 -19.14 -16.81 7.42
N GLU A 83 -18.15 -15.96 7.55
CA GLU A 83 -16.81 -16.12 7.00
C GLU A 83 -15.94 -16.96 7.95
N ASP A 84 -15.04 -17.75 7.36
CA ASP A 84 -13.97 -18.41 8.11
C ASP A 84 -12.91 -17.39 8.54
N VAL A 85 -12.12 -17.73 9.55
CA VAL A 85 -11.03 -16.86 10.04
C VAL A 85 -10.02 -16.54 8.92
N THR A 86 -9.79 -17.46 7.99
CA THR A 86 -8.94 -17.24 6.81
C THR A 86 -9.50 -16.12 5.91
N ASP A 87 -10.81 -16.10 5.68
CA ASP A 87 -11.48 -15.07 4.88
C ASP A 87 -11.40 -13.72 5.61
N ILE A 88 -11.61 -13.71 6.93
CA ILE A 88 -11.46 -12.50 7.75
C ILE A 88 -10.02 -11.97 7.64
N VAL A 89 -9.00 -12.82 7.71
CA VAL A 89 -7.59 -12.43 7.51
C VAL A 89 -7.39 -11.79 6.14
N LEU A 90 -7.95 -12.36 5.07
CA LEU A 90 -7.84 -11.80 3.71
C LEU A 90 -8.52 -10.44 3.60
N ASN A 91 -9.68 -10.27 4.23
CA ASN A 91 -10.39 -9.00 4.28
C ASN A 91 -9.58 -7.95 5.07
N VAL A 92 -9.04 -8.31 6.23
CA VAL A 92 -8.17 -7.44 7.04
C VAL A 92 -6.89 -7.03 6.29
N LYS A 93 -6.29 -7.94 5.50
CA LYS A 93 -5.14 -7.60 4.63
C LYS A 93 -5.48 -6.55 3.56
N SER A 94 -6.75 -6.41 3.22
CA SER A 94 -7.23 -5.43 2.24
C SER A 94 -7.51 -4.06 2.84
N LEU A 95 -7.38 -3.88 4.17
CA LEU A 95 -7.51 -2.58 4.82
C LEU A 95 -6.46 -1.61 4.31
N ALA A 96 -6.92 -0.44 3.86
CA ALA A 96 -6.07 0.66 3.44
C ALA A 96 -5.88 1.62 4.62
N LEU A 97 -4.72 1.58 5.23
CA LEU A 97 -4.40 2.35 6.43
C LEU A 97 -3.39 3.45 6.12
N LYS A 98 -3.65 4.65 6.62
CA LYS A 98 -2.69 5.75 6.63
C LYS A 98 -2.30 6.03 8.07
N SER A 99 -1.00 6.13 8.34
CA SER A 99 -0.48 6.33 9.68
C SER A 99 0.43 7.55 9.76
N SER A 100 0.37 8.24 10.89
CA SER A 100 1.26 9.35 11.24
C SER A 100 2.24 8.98 12.35
N PHE A 101 2.28 7.70 12.78
CA PHE A 101 3.14 7.24 13.86
C PHE A 101 4.26 6.32 13.35
N GLU A 102 5.26 6.12 14.18
CA GLU A 102 6.28 5.07 14.02
C GLU A 102 6.11 3.99 15.09
N GLY A 103 6.27 2.71 14.69
CA GLY A 103 6.14 1.56 15.58
C GLY A 103 4.84 0.78 15.37
N THR A 104 4.28 0.25 16.45
CA THR A 104 3.08 -0.60 16.44
C THR A 104 1.97 0.03 17.26
N LYS A 105 0.75 0.03 16.75
CA LYS A 105 -0.47 0.43 17.46
C LYS A 105 -1.53 -0.66 17.36
N LYS A 106 -2.41 -0.70 18.36
CA LYS A 106 -3.53 -1.64 18.40
C LYS A 106 -4.81 -0.95 17.94
N LEU A 107 -5.53 -1.62 17.04
CA LEU A 107 -6.91 -1.31 16.68
C LEU A 107 -7.82 -2.36 17.30
N VAL A 108 -9.03 -1.95 17.65
CA VAL A 108 -10.05 -2.84 18.22
C VAL A 108 -11.32 -2.73 17.40
N LEU A 109 -11.92 -3.88 17.15
CA LEU A 109 -13.21 -4.01 16.49
C LEU A 109 -14.15 -4.75 17.43
N ASP A 110 -15.18 -4.06 17.91
CA ASP A 110 -16.26 -4.58 18.75
C ASP A 110 -17.57 -4.48 18.00
N ALA A 111 -18.21 -5.61 17.73
CA ALA A 111 -19.45 -5.63 16.98
C ALA A 111 -20.46 -6.61 17.57
N LYS A 112 -21.75 -6.29 17.38
CA LYS A 112 -22.89 -7.14 17.76
C LYS A 112 -23.78 -7.36 16.56
N GLY A 113 -24.02 -8.63 16.24
CA GLY A 113 -24.93 -9.01 15.17
C GLY A 113 -26.40 -8.69 15.47
N PRO A 114 -27.27 -8.83 14.46
CA PRO A 114 -26.92 -9.29 13.10
C PRO A 114 -26.47 -8.13 12.21
N GLY A 115 -25.63 -8.41 11.21
CA GLY A 115 -25.29 -7.45 10.16
C GLY A 115 -23.89 -7.61 9.57
N GLU A 116 -23.62 -6.77 8.56
CA GLU A 116 -22.30 -6.64 7.96
C GLU A 116 -21.41 -5.79 8.86
N ILE A 117 -20.23 -6.29 9.15
CA ILE A 117 -19.20 -5.55 9.91
C ILE A 117 -18.20 -4.99 8.91
N LYS A 118 -18.08 -3.68 8.93
CA LYS A 118 -17.24 -2.91 8.01
C LYS A 118 -16.00 -2.34 8.69
N ALA A 119 -15.07 -1.90 7.89
CA ALA A 119 -13.87 -1.21 8.38
C ALA A 119 -14.21 0.09 9.16
N SER A 120 -15.37 0.72 8.87
CA SER A 120 -15.91 1.86 9.62
C SER A 120 -16.24 1.55 11.08
N ASP A 121 -16.50 0.28 11.42
CA ASP A 121 -16.87 -0.15 12.77
C ASP A 121 -15.65 -0.35 13.68
N ILE A 122 -14.43 -0.26 13.11
CA ILE A 122 -13.20 -0.26 13.88
C ILE A 122 -13.13 0.99 14.75
N ILE A 123 -12.86 0.81 16.03
CA ILE A 123 -12.75 1.93 16.97
C ILE A 123 -11.61 2.85 16.52
N PRO A 124 -11.90 4.14 16.28
CA PRO A 124 -10.91 5.08 15.78
C PRO A 124 -9.78 5.29 16.81
N VAL A 125 -8.55 5.25 16.33
CA VAL A 125 -7.35 5.52 17.14
C VAL A 125 -6.63 6.73 16.55
N THR A 126 -6.11 7.58 17.41
CA THR A 126 -5.29 8.72 17.02
C THR A 126 -4.14 8.27 16.12
N ASP A 127 -3.87 9.00 15.05
CA ASP A 127 -2.80 8.77 14.08
C ASP A 127 -3.00 7.57 13.12
N ILE A 128 -4.17 6.94 13.12
CA ILE A 128 -4.53 5.93 12.11
C ILE A 128 -5.83 6.36 11.43
N GLU A 129 -5.77 6.50 10.11
CA GLU A 129 -6.91 6.80 9.24
C GLU A 129 -7.18 5.58 8.36
N ILE A 130 -8.44 5.15 8.32
CA ILE A 130 -8.90 4.06 7.44
C ILE A 130 -9.41 4.70 6.15
N LEU A 131 -8.78 4.39 5.02
CA LEU A 131 -9.08 5.00 3.74
C LEU A 131 -10.20 4.30 2.97
N ASN A 132 -10.54 3.06 3.35
CA ASN A 132 -11.61 2.25 2.74
C ASN A 132 -12.65 1.80 3.80
N PRO A 133 -13.43 2.72 4.38
CA PRO A 133 -14.35 2.42 5.47
C PRO A 133 -15.48 1.45 5.08
N ASP A 134 -15.83 1.36 3.81
CA ASP A 134 -16.89 0.48 3.29
C ASP A 134 -16.46 -0.98 3.10
N LEU A 135 -15.19 -1.31 3.35
CA LEU A 135 -14.70 -2.68 3.25
C LEU A 135 -15.40 -3.58 4.27
N VAL A 136 -16.07 -4.62 3.80
CA VAL A 136 -16.71 -5.63 4.66
C VAL A 136 -15.63 -6.55 5.21
N ILE A 137 -15.57 -6.70 6.53
CA ILE A 137 -14.64 -7.59 7.24
C ILE A 137 -15.28 -8.97 7.42
N CYS A 138 -16.50 -9.01 7.96
CA CYS A 138 -17.29 -10.24 8.13
C CYS A 138 -18.77 -9.93 8.28
N ASN A 139 -19.59 -10.99 8.23
CA ASN A 139 -21.04 -10.94 8.44
C ASN A 139 -21.40 -11.69 9.71
N LEU A 140 -22.17 -11.08 10.60
CA LEU A 140 -22.62 -11.68 11.84
C LEU A 140 -24.08 -12.11 11.76
N ASP A 141 -24.36 -13.29 12.29
CA ASP A 141 -25.72 -13.78 12.53
C ASP A 141 -26.33 -13.14 13.80
N GLU A 142 -27.62 -13.41 14.04
CA GLU A 142 -28.32 -12.91 15.21
C GLU A 142 -27.63 -13.32 16.54
N LYS A 143 -27.54 -12.35 17.46
CA LYS A 143 -27.00 -12.51 18.82
C LYS A 143 -25.53 -12.92 18.91
N THR A 144 -24.75 -12.72 17.87
CA THR A 144 -23.32 -12.96 17.90
C THR A 144 -22.58 -11.70 18.37
N ASN A 145 -21.70 -11.86 19.36
CA ASN A 145 -20.74 -10.83 19.73
C ASN A 145 -19.41 -11.16 19.05
N PHE A 146 -18.80 -10.18 18.44
CA PHE A 146 -17.51 -10.32 17.76
C PHE A 146 -16.54 -9.28 18.31
N HIS A 147 -15.42 -9.76 18.83
CA HIS A 147 -14.34 -8.94 19.33
C HIS A 147 -13.04 -9.35 18.63
N MET A 148 -12.36 -8.38 18.03
CA MET A 148 -11.09 -8.58 17.35
C MET A 148 -10.12 -7.44 17.67
N GLU A 149 -8.93 -7.80 18.07
CA GLU A 149 -7.79 -6.89 18.20
C GLU A 149 -6.85 -7.05 17.01
N MET A 150 -6.36 -5.94 16.47
CA MET A 150 -5.45 -5.91 15.33
C MET A 150 -4.22 -5.09 15.67
N ASN A 151 -3.04 -5.62 15.48
CA ASN A 151 -1.81 -4.85 15.59
C ASN A 151 -1.46 -4.27 14.22
N VAL A 152 -1.24 -2.96 14.17
CA VAL A 152 -0.87 -2.22 12.96
C VAL A 152 0.57 -1.76 13.11
N GLY A 153 1.39 -2.10 12.12
CA GLY A 153 2.77 -1.65 12.03
C GLY A 153 3.00 -0.72 10.85
N THR A 154 4.14 -0.06 10.84
CA THR A 154 4.61 0.76 9.71
C THR A 154 5.88 0.16 9.13
N GLY A 155 5.97 0.10 7.81
CA GLY A 155 7.10 -0.53 7.13
C GLY A 155 7.18 -0.18 5.66
N LYS A 156 7.95 -0.97 4.91
CA LYS A 156 8.11 -0.86 3.46
C LYS A 156 7.98 -2.22 2.79
N GLY A 157 7.43 -2.23 1.59
CA GLY A 157 7.33 -3.44 0.77
C GLY A 157 6.44 -4.51 1.40
N TYR A 158 6.89 -5.76 1.39
CA TYR A 158 6.17 -6.93 1.88
C TYR A 158 6.96 -7.62 3.00
N VAL A 159 6.27 -7.95 4.08
CA VAL A 159 6.82 -8.69 5.22
C VAL A 159 5.98 -9.94 5.45
N PRO A 160 6.56 -11.16 5.34
CA PRO A 160 5.84 -12.40 5.60
C PRO A 160 5.37 -12.51 7.05
N ALA A 161 4.28 -13.24 7.29
CA ALA A 161 3.69 -13.47 8.61
C ALA A 161 4.69 -14.03 9.63
N ILE A 162 5.61 -14.89 9.20
CA ILE A 162 6.64 -15.47 10.07
C ILE A 162 7.57 -14.41 10.68
N MET A 163 7.81 -13.31 9.96
CA MET A 163 8.62 -12.19 10.45
C MET A 163 7.83 -11.25 11.38
N ASN A 164 6.50 -11.28 11.30
CA ASN A 164 5.61 -10.52 12.18
C ASN A 164 5.28 -11.27 13.47
N LYS A 165 5.63 -12.55 13.53
CA LYS A 165 5.37 -13.38 14.70
C LYS A 165 6.42 -13.08 15.80
N PRO A 166 6.02 -12.67 17.02
CA PRO A 166 6.95 -12.48 18.12
C PRO A 166 7.55 -13.82 18.55
N GLU A 167 8.69 -13.79 19.25
CA GLU A 167 9.36 -15.01 19.77
C GLU A 167 8.46 -15.79 20.72
N GLU A 168 7.72 -15.08 21.58
CA GLU A 168 6.71 -15.64 22.49
C GLU A 168 5.32 -15.10 22.14
N PRO A 169 4.61 -15.71 21.18
CA PRO A 169 3.29 -15.23 20.78
C PRO A 169 2.25 -15.50 21.84
N PRO A 170 1.37 -14.54 22.17
CA PRO A 170 0.20 -14.81 22.99
C PRO A 170 -0.68 -15.90 22.37
N LEU A 171 -1.40 -16.63 23.22
CA LEU A 171 -2.32 -17.65 22.74
C LEU A 171 -3.41 -17.02 21.86
N GLY A 172 -3.65 -17.61 20.69
CA GLY A 172 -4.64 -17.11 19.73
C GLY A 172 -4.16 -15.93 18.86
N LEU A 173 -2.89 -15.52 18.95
CA LEU A 173 -2.33 -14.52 18.04
C LEU A 173 -2.11 -15.14 16.64
N ILE A 174 -2.73 -14.58 15.65
CA ILE A 174 -2.58 -14.95 14.24
C ILE A 174 -1.73 -13.88 13.57
N ALA A 175 -0.49 -14.23 13.21
CA ALA A 175 0.38 -13.35 12.45
C ALA A 175 -0.07 -13.29 10.98
N ILE A 176 -0.03 -12.10 10.38
CA ILE A 176 -0.49 -11.84 9.02
C ILE A 176 0.65 -11.30 8.17
N ASP A 177 0.70 -11.69 6.90
CA ASP A 177 1.58 -11.03 5.92
C ASP A 177 1.20 -9.57 5.77
N SER A 178 2.17 -8.68 5.90
CA SER A 178 1.93 -7.25 5.82
C SER A 178 2.42 -6.68 4.48
N LEU A 179 1.51 -6.14 3.70
CA LEU A 179 1.83 -5.38 2.49
C LEU A 179 1.79 -3.90 2.83
N TYR A 180 2.95 -3.33 3.10
CA TYR A 180 3.08 -1.93 3.48
C TYR A 180 3.05 -0.96 2.30
N SER A 181 3.36 -1.44 1.08
CA SER A 181 3.37 -0.58 -0.11
C SER A 181 1.97 -0.06 -0.41
N PRO A 182 1.75 1.28 -0.42
CA PRO A 182 0.47 1.85 -0.83
C PRO A 182 0.21 1.71 -2.32
N VAL A 183 1.27 1.50 -3.12
CA VAL A 183 1.19 1.36 -4.57
C VAL A 183 1.05 -0.12 -4.93
N LYS A 184 -0.07 -0.48 -5.55
CA LYS A 184 -0.40 -1.87 -5.93
C LYS A 184 0.13 -2.25 -7.29
N LYS A 185 0.14 -1.31 -8.25
CA LYS A 185 0.55 -1.57 -9.63
C LYS A 185 1.23 -0.34 -10.22
N VAL A 186 2.31 -0.55 -10.96
CA VAL A 186 2.97 0.49 -11.74
C VAL A 186 3.26 -0.08 -13.12
N SER A 187 2.80 0.60 -14.15
CA SER A 187 3.17 0.37 -15.54
C SER A 187 3.81 1.61 -16.14
N TYR A 188 4.67 1.44 -17.12
CA TYR A 188 5.20 2.54 -17.88
C TYR A 188 5.38 2.17 -19.36
N SER A 189 5.26 3.16 -20.21
CA SER A 189 5.53 3.06 -21.63
C SER A 189 6.37 4.24 -22.09
N ILE A 190 7.12 4.03 -23.16
CA ILE A 190 7.98 5.05 -23.75
C ILE A 190 7.54 5.25 -25.18
N SER A 191 7.42 6.49 -25.57
CA SER A 191 7.18 6.91 -26.95
C SER A 191 8.14 8.02 -27.33
N THR A 192 8.20 8.36 -28.59
CA THR A 192 9.03 9.47 -29.08
C THR A 192 8.39 10.81 -28.77
N ALA A 193 9.18 11.76 -28.31
CA ALA A 193 8.81 13.15 -28.13
C ALA A 193 9.47 14.03 -29.20
N ARG A 194 8.83 15.16 -29.50
CA ARG A 194 9.35 16.16 -30.45
C ARG A 194 9.68 17.43 -29.68
N GLU A 195 10.91 17.90 -29.86
CA GLU A 195 11.33 19.22 -29.39
C GLU A 195 11.82 20.03 -30.58
N GLY A 196 11.08 21.06 -30.94
CA GLY A 196 11.35 21.86 -32.15
C GLY A 196 11.33 21.02 -33.43
N LYS A 197 12.48 20.92 -34.11
CA LYS A 197 12.66 20.12 -35.34
C LYS A 197 13.23 18.70 -35.04
N ALA A 198 13.68 18.43 -33.82
CA ALA A 198 14.26 17.15 -33.46
C ALA A 198 13.18 16.19 -32.95
N LEU A 199 13.25 14.91 -33.41
CA LEU A 199 12.31 13.83 -33.07
C LEU A 199 12.95 12.77 -32.16
N ASP A 200 14.15 13.03 -31.64
CA ASP A 200 15.01 12.05 -30.98
C ASP A 200 14.91 12.05 -29.44
N TYR A 201 13.80 12.56 -28.90
CA TYR A 201 13.59 12.59 -27.45
C TYR A 201 12.59 11.53 -27.01
N ASP A 202 12.71 11.12 -25.75
CA ASP A 202 11.79 10.19 -25.13
C ASP A 202 10.63 10.93 -24.44
N LYS A 203 9.46 10.30 -24.50
CA LYS A 203 8.29 10.62 -23.70
C LYS A 203 8.01 9.43 -22.79
N LEU A 204 8.10 9.63 -21.49
CA LEU A 204 7.75 8.64 -20.48
C LEU A 204 6.30 8.82 -20.05
N ILE A 205 5.51 7.76 -20.15
CA ILE A 205 4.14 7.68 -19.63
C ILE A 205 4.15 6.63 -18.55
N MET A 206 3.74 6.99 -17.33
CA MET A 206 3.69 6.11 -16.17
C MET A 206 2.28 6.11 -15.59
N GLU A 207 1.80 4.91 -15.26
CA GLU A 207 0.47 4.68 -14.66
C GLU A 207 0.58 3.84 -13.40
#